data_8bb8fd0a68b4dda57cadfdce6686ee3a
#
_entry.id   8bb8fd0a68b4dda57cadfdce6686ee3a
#
_cell.length_a   1.000
_cell.length_b   1.000
_cell.length_c   1.000
_cell.angle_alpha   90.00
_cell.angle_beta   90.00
_cell.angle_gamma   90.00
#
_symmetry.space_group_name_H-M   'P 1'
#
loop_
_entity.id
_entity.type
_entity.pdbx_description
1 polymer ?
#
loop_
_entity_poly.entity_id
_entity_poly.type
_entity_poly.pdbx_seq_one_letter_code
_entity_poly.pdbx_strand_id
1 'polypeptide(L)'
;GLVTQLAELLQAPVTCTLMGLGAFPGTHEQFVGMLGMHGTLEANKTMHNSDCILALGARFDDRVTNNVEKFCPHAEIIHVDIDPASISKTVNAHIPVVGSVETVLEQILNLLTPEELPEQKAKLADWWEQITQWRSRKCLNFEQGESVIKPQKVIESLYKHTNCEAYVSSDVGQ
;
A
#
# COMPACT_ATOMS: atom_id res chain seq x y z
N GLY A 1 0.73 6.19 -13.59
CA GLY A 1 1.70 7.11 -12.96
C GLY A 1 3.03 6.42 -12.68
N LEU A 2 4.04 7.16 -12.19
CA LEU A 2 5.39 6.62 -11.93
C LEU A 2 5.39 5.48 -10.91
N VAL A 3 4.57 5.59 -9.85
CA VAL A 3 4.43 4.51 -8.84
C VAL A 3 3.92 3.22 -9.50
N THR A 4 2.95 3.33 -10.41
CA THR A 4 2.42 2.17 -11.13
C THR A 4 3.48 1.54 -12.02
N GLN A 5 4.22 2.35 -12.77
CA GLN A 5 5.32 1.86 -13.61
C GLN A 5 6.38 1.12 -12.80
N LEU A 6 6.80 1.68 -11.66
CA LEU A 6 7.78 1.03 -10.80
C LEU A 6 7.23 -0.28 -10.20
N ALA A 7 6.00 -0.27 -9.71
CA ALA A 7 5.38 -1.47 -9.15
C ALA A 7 5.25 -2.59 -10.17
N GLU A 8 4.78 -2.28 -11.39
CA GLU A 8 4.68 -3.23 -12.49
C GLU A 8 6.05 -3.79 -12.89
N LEU A 9 7.06 -2.93 -12.95
CA LEU A 9 8.42 -3.32 -13.29
C LEU A 9 9.00 -4.28 -12.25
N LEU A 10 8.86 -3.94 -10.97
CA LEU A 10 9.37 -4.75 -9.86
C LEU A 10 8.44 -5.92 -9.49
N GLN A 11 7.22 -5.98 -10.05
CA GLN A 11 6.16 -6.92 -9.64
C GLN A 11 5.85 -6.86 -8.14
N ALA A 12 6.06 -5.69 -7.54
CA ALA A 12 5.91 -5.50 -6.11
C ALA A 12 4.45 -5.28 -5.69
N PRO A 13 3.99 -5.82 -4.55
CA PRO A 13 2.70 -5.46 -3.98
C PRO A 13 2.72 -4.02 -3.47
N VAL A 14 1.58 -3.33 -3.61
CA VAL A 14 1.44 -1.93 -3.19
C VAL A 14 0.35 -1.80 -2.14
N THR A 15 0.67 -1.11 -1.05
CA THR A 15 -0.29 -0.67 -0.04
C THR A 15 -0.31 0.85 0.03
N CYS A 16 -1.42 1.42 0.48
CA CYS A 16 -1.53 2.86 0.69
C CYS A 16 -1.90 3.17 2.15
N THR A 17 -1.39 4.27 2.67
CA THR A 17 -1.95 4.88 3.88
C THR A 17 -3.32 5.47 3.55
N LEU A 18 -4.11 5.84 4.56
CA LEU A 18 -5.40 6.51 4.33
C LEU A 18 -5.25 7.75 3.43
N MET A 19 -4.26 8.60 3.71
CA MET A 19 -3.99 9.81 2.92
C MET A 19 -3.34 9.51 1.57
N GLY A 20 -2.78 8.32 1.40
CA GLY A 20 -2.19 7.85 0.14
C GLY A 20 -3.18 7.14 -0.79
N LEU A 21 -4.43 6.93 -0.37
CA LEU A 21 -5.45 6.32 -1.23
C LEU A 21 -5.67 7.17 -2.49
N GLY A 22 -5.62 6.53 -3.65
CA GLY A 22 -5.67 7.20 -4.95
C GLY A 22 -4.30 7.45 -5.60
N ALA A 23 -3.19 7.35 -4.86
CA ALA A 23 -1.85 7.43 -5.45
C ALA A 23 -1.52 6.19 -6.30
N PHE A 24 -2.20 5.09 -6.04
CA PHE A 24 -2.12 3.85 -6.82
C PHE A 24 -3.54 3.37 -7.15
N PRO A 25 -3.82 2.84 -8.37
CA PRO A 25 -5.16 2.42 -8.74
C PRO A 25 -5.68 1.30 -7.83
N GLY A 26 -6.84 1.51 -7.18
CA GLY A 26 -7.43 0.53 -6.26
C GLY A 26 -7.92 -0.75 -6.93
N THR A 27 -8.09 -0.75 -8.25
CA THR A 27 -8.49 -1.90 -9.07
C THR A 27 -7.30 -2.68 -9.64
N HIS A 28 -6.08 -2.19 -9.43
CA HIS A 28 -4.88 -2.84 -9.94
C HIS A 28 -4.60 -4.15 -9.18
N GLU A 29 -4.15 -5.18 -9.89
CA GLU A 29 -3.89 -6.50 -9.29
C GLU A 29 -2.82 -6.47 -8.18
N GLN A 30 -1.85 -5.57 -8.29
CA GLN A 30 -0.79 -5.41 -7.29
C GLN A 30 -1.22 -4.58 -6.06
N PHE A 31 -2.41 -3.94 -6.09
CA PHE A 31 -2.92 -3.23 -4.92
C PHE A 31 -3.44 -4.21 -3.87
N VAL A 32 -2.83 -4.24 -2.69
CA VAL A 32 -3.23 -5.12 -1.60
C VAL A 32 -4.09 -4.45 -0.53
N GLY A 33 -4.46 -3.20 -0.75
CA GLY A 33 -5.37 -2.46 0.12
C GLY A 33 -4.68 -1.39 0.98
N MET A 34 -5.47 -0.80 1.88
CA MET A 34 -4.98 0.15 2.88
C MET A 34 -4.34 -0.61 4.03
N LEU A 35 -3.23 -0.10 4.56
CA LEU A 35 -2.54 -0.66 5.73
C LEU A 35 -2.93 0.07 7.02
N GLY A 36 -2.56 -0.52 8.15
CA GLY A 36 -2.73 0.06 9.47
C GLY A 36 -3.93 -0.51 10.26
N MET A 37 -4.30 0.15 11.34
CA MET A 37 -5.34 -0.30 12.29
C MET A 37 -6.69 -0.56 11.61
N HIS A 38 -7.06 0.24 10.61
CA HIS A 38 -8.29 0.10 9.84
C HIS A 38 -8.07 -0.48 8.44
N GLY A 39 -6.88 -1.04 8.22
CA GLY A 39 -6.49 -1.61 6.94
C GLY A 39 -7.00 -3.02 6.70
N THR A 40 -6.73 -3.53 5.51
CA THR A 40 -7.06 -4.90 5.14
C THR A 40 -6.10 -5.91 5.78
N LEU A 41 -6.57 -7.15 5.97
CA LEU A 41 -5.74 -8.23 6.48
C LEU A 41 -4.52 -8.46 5.58
N GLU A 42 -4.76 -8.55 4.28
CA GLU A 42 -3.73 -8.78 3.27
C GLU A 42 -2.69 -7.66 3.25
N ALA A 43 -3.09 -6.39 3.34
CA ALA A 43 -2.14 -5.27 3.38
C ALA A 43 -1.26 -5.33 4.62
N ASN A 44 -1.83 -5.54 5.80
CA ASN A 44 -1.07 -5.63 7.04
C ASN A 44 -0.15 -6.86 7.08
N LYS A 45 -0.60 -8.01 6.56
CA LYS A 45 0.23 -9.21 6.47
C LYS A 45 1.36 -9.05 5.47
N THR A 46 1.11 -8.45 4.33
CA THR A 46 2.14 -8.15 3.32
C THR A 46 3.20 -7.24 3.91
N MET A 47 2.82 -6.15 4.56
CA MET A 47 3.79 -5.25 5.21
C MET A 47 4.60 -5.95 6.29
N HIS A 48 3.95 -6.68 7.19
CA HIS A 48 4.61 -7.31 8.34
C HIS A 48 5.64 -8.37 7.95
N ASN A 49 5.41 -9.09 6.84
CA ASN A 49 6.26 -10.19 6.40
C ASN A 49 7.17 -9.81 5.23
N SER A 50 7.23 -8.54 4.84
CA SER A 50 8.16 -8.07 3.81
C SER A 50 9.60 -8.03 4.34
N ASP A 51 10.54 -8.24 3.46
CA ASP A 51 11.99 -8.09 3.67
C ASP A 51 12.51 -6.71 3.27
N CYS A 52 11.79 -6.02 2.38
CA CYS A 52 12.11 -4.66 1.94
C CYS A 52 10.83 -3.82 1.79
N ILE A 53 10.87 -2.59 2.26
CA ILE A 53 9.80 -1.60 2.15
C ILE A 53 10.33 -0.34 1.49
N LEU A 54 9.78 0.00 0.34
CA LEU A 54 9.96 1.33 -0.26
C LEU A 54 8.80 2.23 0.19
N ALA A 55 9.08 3.11 1.14
CA ALA A 55 8.13 4.07 1.68
C ALA A 55 8.23 5.40 0.93
N LEU A 56 7.16 5.79 0.24
CA LEU A 56 7.08 6.98 -0.59
C LEU A 56 6.20 8.04 0.09
N GLY A 57 6.80 9.06 0.70
CA GLY A 57 6.10 10.14 1.38
C GLY A 57 5.26 9.69 2.59
N ALA A 58 5.57 8.54 3.19
CA ALA A 58 4.84 7.98 4.32
C ALA A 58 5.52 8.35 5.64
N ARG A 59 4.80 9.01 6.52
CA ARG A 59 5.35 9.48 7.81
C ARG A 59 5.33 8.43 8.94
N PHE A 60 4.91 7.20 8.66
CA PHE A 60 4.82 6.11 9.65
C PHE A 60 4.03 6.49 10.91
N ASP A 61 2.80 6.93 10.71
CA ASP A 61 1.86 7.33 11.75
C ASP A 61 1.55 6.16 12.70
N ASP A 62 1.16 6.46 13.95
CA ASP A 62 0.80 5.47 14.96
C ASP A 62 -0.37 4.56 14.54
N ARG A 63 -1.30 5.09 13.73
CA ARG A 63 -2.41 4.33 13.14
C ARG A 63 -1.95 3.30 12.11
N VAL A 64 -0.75 3.46 11.58
CA VAL A 64 -0.10 2.54 10.64
C VAL A 64 0.80 1.56 11.37
N THR A 65 1.66 2.07 12.24
CA THR A 65 2.71 1.27 12.89
C THR A 65 2.23 0.50 14.11
N ASN A 66 1.24 1.03 14.84
CA ASN A 66 0.85 0.54 16.17
C ASN A 66 2.08 0.46 17.11
N ASN A 67 2.55 -0.74 17.41
CA ASN A 67 3.77 -0.97 18.17
C ASN A 67 4.97 -0.89 17.24
N VAL A 68 5.73 0.22 17.32
CA VAL A 68 6.88 0.50 16.46
C VAL A 68 7.96 -0.58 16.55
N GLU A 69 8.22 -1.14 17.73
CA GLU A 69 9.24 -2.19 17.93
C GLU A 69 8.89 -3.51 17.21
N LYS A 70 7.60 -3.72 16.93
CA LYS A 70 7.08 -4.90 16.24
C LYS A 70 6.67 -4.62 14.78
N PHE A 71 6.84 -3.39 14.33
CA PHE A 71 6.48 -3.01 12.98
C PHE A 71 7.52 -3.52 11.98
N CYS A 72 7.10 -4.42 11.09
CA CYS A 72 7.92 -4.98 10.01
C CYS A 72 9.34 -5.35 10.44
N PRO A 73 9.51 -6.26 11.43
CA PRO A 73 10.79 -6.45 12.15
C PRO A 73 11.89 -7.04 11.27
N HIS A 74 11.56 -7.52 10.07
CA HIS A 74 12.50 -8.16 9.14
C HIS A 74 12.77 -7.31 7.90
N ALA A 75 12.09 -6.15 7.77
CA ALA A 75 12.18 -5.33 6.58
C ALA A 75 13.31 -4.31 6.64
N GLU A 76 14.08 -4.21 5.58
CA GLU A 76 14.88 -3.03 5.29
C GLU A 76 13.98 -1.92 4.75
N ILE A 77 14.10 -0.71 5.29
CA ILE A 77 13.23 0.40 4.94
C ILE A 77 14.00 1.44 4.15
N ILE A 78 13.60 1.62 2.90
CA ILE A 78 14.01 2.72 2.04
C ILE A 78 12.94 3.81 2.20
N HIS A 79 13.28 4.96 2.79
CA HIS A 79 12.32 6.01 3.06
C HIS A 79 12.60 7.24 2.21
N VAL A 80 11.70 7.54 1.29
CA VAL A 80 11.72 8.71 0.43
C VAL A 80 10.74 9.74 0.99
N ASP A 81 11.22 10.90 1.37
CA ASP A 81 10.40 12.03 1.80
C ASP A 81 11.05 13.36 1.39
N ILE A 82 10.22 14.34 1.09
CA ILE A 82 10.69 15.69 0.77
C ILE A 82 11.15 16.43 2.02
N ASP A 83 10.57 16.10 3.19
CA ASP A 83 10.93 16.66 4.47
C ASP A 83 11.96 15.79 5.20
N PRO A 84 13.22 16.24 5.33
CA PRO A 84 14.25 15.49 6.04
C PRO A 84 13.90 15.22 7.52
N ALA A 85 13.03 16.03 8.14
CA ALA A 85 12.59 15.82 9.52
C ALA A 85 11.59 14.66 9.67
N SER A 86 10.98 14.20 8.60
CA SER A 86 10.10 13.03 8.57
C SER A 86 10.87 11.71 8.53
N ILE A 87 12.08 11.73 7.97
CA ILE A 87 12.91 10.52 7.82
C ILE A 87 13.43 10.06 9.19
N SER A 88 13.28 8.77 9.48
CA SER A 88 13.66 8.12 10.74
C SER A 88 12.99 8.72 12.00
N LYS A 89 11.92 9.50 11.84
CA LYS A 89 11.22 10.11 12.97
C LYS A 89 10.49 9.08 13.84
N THR A 90 9.84 8.12 13.23
CA THR A 90 9.03 7.08 13.94
C THR A 90 9.66 5.71 13.76
N VAL A 91 9.97 5.35 12.54
CA VAL A 91 10.61 4.08 12.18
C VAL A 91 11.97 4.39 11.58
N ASN A 92 12.98 3.65 11.98
CA ASN A 92 14.34 3.87 11.46
C ASN A 92 14.41 3.52 9.98
N ALA A 93 14.86 4.46 9.15
CA ALA A 93 15.12 4.21 7.74
C ALA A 93 16.53 3.64 7.56
N HIS A 94 16.63 2.50 6.91
CA HIS A 94 17.92 1.90 6.55
C HIS A 94 18.58 2.67 5.42
N ILE A 95 17.78 3.09 4.45
CA ILE A 95 18.22 3.94 3.33
C ILE A 95 17.34 5.20 3.31
N PRO A 96 17.83 6.33 3.87
CA PRO A 96 17.12 7.61 3.80
C PRO A 96 17.36 8.29 2.44
N VAL A 97 16.28 8.77 1.81
CA VAL A 97 16.34 9.53 0.55
C VAL A 97 15.54 10.82 0.73
N VAL A 98 16.21 11.94 0.80
CA VAL A 98 15.57 13.27 0.86
C VAL A 98 15.33 13.78 -0.54
N GLY A 99 14.06 13.93 -0.93
CA GLY A 99 13.70 14.40 -2.26
C GLY A 99 12.21 14.29 -2.56
N SER A 100 11.80 14.93 -3.64
CA SER A 100 10.45 14.74 -4.18
C SER A 100 10.28 13.30 -4.65
N VAL A 101 9.16 12.68 -4.27
CA VAL A 101 8.83 11.31 -4.70
C VAL A 101 8.85 11.19 -6.23
N GLU A 102 8.35 12.18 -6.94
CA GLU A 102 8.34 12.20 -8.41
C GLU A 102 9.75 12.11 -8.98
N THR A 103 10.65 13.01 -8.55
CA THR A 103 12.04 13.06 -9.02
C THR A 103 12.80 11.77 -8.68
N VAL A 104 12.60 11.25 -7.47
CA VAL A 104 13.27 10.01 -7.03
C VAL A 104 12.78 8.82 -7.85
N LEU A 105 11.47 8.71 -8.11
CA LEU A 105 10.92 7.64 -8.95
C LEU A 105 11.43 7.70 -10.39
N GLU A 106 11.54 8.90 -11.00
CA GLU A 106 12.14 9.06 -12.32
C GLU A 106 13.59 8.57 -12.35
N GLN A 107 14.37 8.92 -11.32
CA GLN A 107 15.75 8.47 -11.22
C GLN A 107 15.86 6.95 -11.05
N ILE A 108 15.03 6.35 -10.19
CA ILE A 108 15.00 4.89 -10.01
C ILE A 108 14.65 4.19 -11.32
N LEU A 109 13.59 4.64 -12.01
CA LEU A 109 13.15 4.04 -13.27
C LEU A 109 14.22 4.12 -14.37
N ASN A 110 15.02 5.20 -14.38
CA ASN A 110 16.12 5.36 -15.33
C ASN A 110 17.35 4.48 -14.99
N LEU A 111 17.51 4.08 -13.74
CA LEU A 111 18.62 3.22 -13.29
C LEU A 111 18.32 1.73 -13.40
N LEU A 112 17.04 1.35 -13.38
CA LEU A 112 16.63 -0.04 -13.50
C LEU A 112 16.86 -0.55 -14.93
N THR A 113 17.60 -1.65 -15.03
CA THR A 113 17.85 -2.30 -16.31
C THR A 113 16.84 -3.43 -16.54
N PRO A 114 16.25 -3.55 -17.75
CA PRO A 114 15.28 -4.59 -18.07
C PRO A 114 15.79 -6.03 -17.88
N GLU A 115 17.10 -6.22 -17.96
CA GLU A 115 17.74 -7.54 -17.87
C GLU A 115 17.65 -8.16 -16.47
N GLU A 116 17.50 -7.35 -15.42
CA GLU A 116 17.44 -7.81 -14.03
C GLU A 116 16.02 -8.27 -13.61
N LEU A 117 14.99 -7.91 -14.38
CA LEU A 117 13.59 -8.07 -14.01
C LEU A 117 13.02 -9.50 -14.09
N PRO A 118 13.40 -10.36 -15.06
CA PRO A 118 12.84 -11.71 -15.15
C PRO A 118 13.16 -12.59 -13.93
N GLU A 119 14.34 -12.42 -13.36
CA GLU A 119 14.77 -13.16 -12.19
C GLU A 119 14.00 -12.75 -10.92
N GLN A 120 13.67 -11.47 -10.80
CA GLN A 120 12.85 -10.94 -9.71
C GLN A 120 11.42 -11.47 -9.73
N LYS A 121 10.81 -11.55 -10.90
CA LYS A 121 9.45 -12.10 -11.05
C LYS A 121 9.35 -13.54 -10.55
N ALA A 122 10.35 -14.36 -10.84
CA ALA A 122 10.40 -15.74 -10.35
C ALA A 122 10.54 -15.81 -8.81
N LYS A 123 11.37 -14.93 -8.23
CA LYS A 123 11.57 -14.85 -6.77
C LYS A 123 10.32 -14.40 -6.01
N LEU A 124 9.43 -13.61 -6.64
CA LEU A 124 8.20 -13.11 -6.03
C LEU A 124 7.00 -14.05 -6.19
N ALA A 125 7.11 -15.17 -6.92
CA ALA A 125 5.98 -16.07 -7.17
C ALA A 125 5.38 -16.62 -5.88
N ASP A 126 6.21 -17.14 -4.97
CA ASP A 126 5.77 -17.68 -3.67
C ASP A 126 5.16 -16.60 -2.79
N TRP A 127 5.69 -15.38 -2.87
CA TRP A 127 5.17 -14.22 -2.15
C TRP A 127 3.76 -13.85 -2.64
N TRP A 128 3.54 -13.81 -3.95
CA TRP A 128 2.22 -13.56 -4.53
C TRP A 128 1.22 -14.68 -4.24
N GLU A 129 1.66 -15.93 -4.18
CA GLU A 129 0.82 -17.03 -3.73
C GLU A 129 0.36 -16.81 -2.29
N GLN A 130 1.26 -16.45 -1.39
CA GLN A 130 0.94 -16.15 0.00
C GLN A 130 -0.03 -14.96 0.13
N ILE A 131 0.17 -13.88 -0.63
CA ILE A 131 -0.74 -12.73 -0.67
C ILE A 131 -2.13 -13.17 -1.16
N THR A 132 -2.19 -14.01 -2.17
CA THR A 132 -3.45 -14.57 -2.70
C THR A 132 -4.20 -15.38 -1.66
N GLN A 133 -3.50 -16.17 -0.83
CA GLN A 133 -4.10 -16.90 0.29
C GLN A 133 -4.69 -15.94 1.33
N TRP A 134 -4.02 -14.82 1.66
CA TRP A 134 -4.60 -13.82 2.57
C TRP A 134 -5.81 -13.12 1.96
N ARG A 135 -5.77 -12.75 0.69
CA ARG A 135 -6.90 -12.16 -0.06
C ARG A 135 -8.12 -13.08 -0.11
N SER A 136 -7.91 -14.40 -0.16
CA SER A 136 -9.01 -15.37 -0.20
C SER A 136 -9.91 -15.32 1.03
N ARG A 137 -9.44 -14.75 2.14
CA ARG A 137 -10.23 -14.53 3.35
C ARG A 137 -11.27 -13.44 3.20
N LYS A 138 -11.18 -12.59 2.16
CA LYS A 138 -12.15 -11.54 1.83
C LYS A 138 -12.53 -10.70 3.04
N CYS A 139 -11.54 -10.12 3.73
CA CYS A 139 -11.71 -9.46 5.02
C CYS A 139 -12.70 -8.27 5.01
N LEU A 140 -13.01 -7.72 3.84
CA LEU A 140 -14.00 -6.65 3.66
C LEU A 140 -15.41 -7.16 3.35
N ASN A 141 -15.64 -8.48 3.28
CA ASN A 141 -16.96 -9.04 3.04
C ASN A 141 -17.91 -8.70 4.19
N PHE A 142 -19.15 -8.45 3.84
CA PHE A 142 -20.24 -8.23 4.78
C PHE A 142 -21.53 -8.90 4.27
N GLU A 143 -22.41 -9.24 5.19
CA GLU A 143 -23.74 -9.75 4.88
C GLU A 143 -24.75 -8.60 5.01
N GLN A 144 -25.46 -8.28 3.95
CA GLN A 144 -26.53 -7.29 3.93
C GLN A 144 -27.85 -7.98 4.34
N GLY A 145 -28.36 -7.62 5.51
CA GLY A 145 -29.69 -8.06 5.95
C GLY A 145 -30.82 -7.24 5.32
N GLU A 146 -32.08 -7.65 5.56
CA GLU A 146 -33.27 -7.01 4.99
C GLU A 146 -33.74 -5.79 5.80
N SER A 147 -33.45 -5.74 7.10
CA SER A 147 -34.00 -4.73 8.01
C SER A 147 -33.16 -3.47 8.17
N VAL A 148 -31.85 -3.55 7.89
CA VAL A 148 -30.91 -2.44 8.10
C VAL A 148 -29.96 -2.34 6.92
N ILE A 149 -29.75 -1.13 6.40
CA ILE A 149 -28.76 -0.86 5.37
C ILE A 149 -27.39 -0.69 6.07
N LYS A 150 -26.46 -1.57 5.77
CA LYS A 150 -25.10 -1.46 6.29
C LYS A 150 -24.29 -0.37 5.57
N PRO A 151 -23.37 0.34 6.27
CA PRO A 151 -22.54 1.36 5.65
C PRO A 151 -21.77 0.87 4.41
N GLN A 152 -21.26 -0.37 4.45
CA GLN A 152 -20.58 -0.99 3.34
C GLN A 152 -21.46 -1.08 2.07
N LYS A 153 -22.76 -1.34 2.26
CA LYS A 153 -23.73 -1.38 1.16
C LYS A 153 -23.93 -0.03 0.50
N VAL A 154 -23.90 1.04 1.30
CA VAL A 154 -24.00 2.42 0.79
C VAL A 154 -22.77 2.72 -0.08
N ILE A 155 -21.56 2.39 0.40
CA ILE A 155 -20.31 2.61 -0.32
C ILE A 155 -20.28 1.83 -1.64
N GLU A 156 -20.63 0.54 -1.62
CA GLU A 156 -20.72 -0.27 -2.85
C GLU A 156 -21.72 0.29 -3.86
N SER A 157 -22.88 0.76 -3.37
CA SER A 157 -23.90 1.33 -4.22
C SER A 157 -23.44 2.65 -4.84
N LEU A 158 -22.78 3.50 -4.05
CA LEU A 158 -22.19 4.74 -4.53
C LEU A 158 -21.18 4.48 -5.64
N TYR A 159 -20.24 3.56 -5.40
CA TYR A 159 -19.25 3.13 -6.38
C TYR A 159 -19.89 2.70 -7.71
N LYS A 160 -20.91 1.82 -7.64
CA LYS A 160 -21.62 1.32 -8.83
C LYS A 160 -22.35 2.40 -9.61
N HIS A 161 -23.00 3.35 -8.90
CA HIS A 161 -23.79 4.40 -9.56
C HIS A 161 -22.95 5.53 -10.13
N THR A 162 -21.79 5.77 -9.58
CA THR A 162 -20.88 6.83 -10.04
C THR A 162 -19.80 6.34 -11.02
N ASN A 163 -19.67 5.03 -11.23
CA ASN A 163 -18.61 4.41 -12.02
C ASN A 163 -17.20 4.89 -11.61
N CYS A 164 -16.98 5.17 -10.32
CA CYS A 164 -15.77 5.79 -9.79
C CYS A 164 -15.47 7.22 -10.26
N GLU A 165 -16.41 7.91 -10.88
CA GLU A 165 -16.21 9.27 -11.42
C GLU A 165 -16.67 10.36 -10.45
N ALA A 166 -16.88 10.03 -9.18
CA ALA A 166 -17.29 10.99 -8.16
C ALA A 166 -16.16 11.41 -7.23
N TYR A 167 -16.12 12.68 -6.89
CA TYR A 167 -15.35 13.17 -5.75
C TYR A 167 -16.13 12.88 -4.47
N VAL A 168 -15.59 12.02 -3.61
CA VAL A 168 -16.25 11.62 -2.36
C VAL A 168 -15.53 12.29 -1.19
N SER A 169 -16.29 13.11 -0.46
CA SER A 169 -15.83 13.68 0.83
C SER A 169 -16.49 12.89 1.95
N SER A 170 -15.69 12.45 2.91
CA SER A 170 -16.16 11.70 4.06
C SER A 170 -15.52 12.20 5.34
N ASP A 171 -16.22 12.04 6.43
CA ASP A 171 -15.71 12.22 7.78
C ASP A 171 -15.61 10.86 8.49
N VAL A 172 -15.09 10.87 9.71
CA VAL A 172 -15.05 9.65 10.54
C VAL A 172 -16.47 9.34 11.00
N GLY A 173 -16.93 8.10 10.72
CA GLY A 173 -18.24 7.61 11.13
C GLY A 173 -18.13 6.26 11.86
N GLN A 174 -19.12 6.01 12.71
CA GLN A 174 -19.28 4.73 13.42
C GLN A 174 -20.50 3.98 12.96
#